data_5f382667bc3be3faf31c5913f98867ec
#
_entry.id   5f382667bc3be3faf31c5913f98867ec
#
_cell.length_a   1.000
_cell.length_b   1.000
_cell.length_c   1.000
_cell.angle_alpha   90.00
_cell.angle_beta   90.00
_cell.angle_gamma   90.00
#
_symmetry.space_group_name_H-M   'P 1'
#
loop_
_entity.id
_entity.type
_entity.pdbx_description
1 polymer ?
#
loop_
_entity_poly.entity_id
_entity_poly.type
_entity_poly.pdbx_seq_one_letter_code
_entity_poly.pdbx_strand_id
1 'polypeptide(L)'
;MRMLFVTGGRLIGLTLFLSSCLSPFHSSCGDDISRRPGTVTDDSPNSQDSSAAQRGWMHLRTKPYLPPDFDQTVFENLWQRWPAAQRGQAAAASSAERRRMTFSYYGLMAPPGDPDSNVPLGYVDTGDGHRVMNCLACHAGKVAGKVIPGLPNSHFALQSLTEDVRLTKLTLFKKLGHLDLASLKLPLGTTHGTTNSVVFGVVLGNLRDIDMNVDRSRPEPAQMHHDMDAPPFWNVKKKRSLYADGFAPKNHRVLMQFMLLPKNDRETLISWEDDFKDIQAWIESIEPPEYPFVINANLAEQGRVVFEANCSRCHGTYGLNGKYEQMLVPLAEVKTDPVRLQALNREHREWMRDGWMSRYGEDHVDVEPDGYVAPPLDGIWASAPYFHNGSVPTLWHVLHSADRPVVWKRTENGYDQQRVGLEVQEFNELPQSASSAHERRSYFDTRKSGKSAAGHTFPDALFESDKQALLEYLKTL
;
A
#
# COMPACT_ATOMS: atom_id res chain seq x y z
N MET A 1 -35.54 -33.57 29.43
CA MET A 1 -34.47 -34.57 29.38
C MET A 1 -33.16 -33.79 29.33
N ARG A 2 -32.47 -33.74 30.46
CA ARG A 2 -31.22 -33.02 30.68
C ARG A 2 -30.08 -33.81 30.04
N MET A 3 -29.17 -33.14 29.36
CA MET A 3 -27.79 -33.62 29.24
C MET A 3 -26.81 -32.42 29.26
N LEU A 4 -26.11 -32.33 30.38
CA LEU A 4 -24.89 -31.54 30.56
C LEU A 4 -23.79 -32.18 29.76
N PHE A 5 -22.95 -31.38 29.09
CA PHE A 5 -21.56 -31.72 28.84
C PHE A 5 -20.65 -30.55 29.26
N VAL A 6 -19.94 -30.84 30.33
CA VAL A 6 -18.77 -30.06 30.76
C VAL A 6 -17.56 -30.69 30.09
N THR A 7 -16.75 -29.91 29.37
CA THR A 7 -15.39 -30.30 29.11
C THR A 7 -14.47 -29.08 29.24
N GLY A 8 -13.66 -29.10 30.29
CA GLY A 8 -12.59 -28.19 30.54
C GLY A 8 -11.44 -28.40 29.55
N GLY A 9 -10.95 -27.36 28.95
CA GLY A 9 -9.72 -27.33 28.17
C GLY A 9 -8.69 -26.39 28.81
N ARG A 10 -7.59 -26.96 29.23
CA ARG A 10 -6.47 -26.27 29.89
C ARG A 10 -5.78 -25.32 28.91
N LEU A 11 -5.62 -24.07 29.33
CA LEU A 11 -4.65 -23.13 28.74
C LEU A 11 -3.23 -23.63 29.07
N ILE A 12 -2.42 -23.85 28.03
CA ILE A 12 -0.97 -24.02 28.17
C ILE A 12 -0.33 -22.66 27.91
N GLY A 13 0.12 -22.04 29.00
CA GLY A 13 0.92 -20.84 28.93
C GLY A 13 2.33 -21.17 28.42
N LEU A 14 2.73 -20.59 27.29
CA LEU A 14 4.08 -20.69 26.76
C LEU A 14 4.90 -19.52 27.31
N THR A 15 5.68 -19.77 28.36
CA THR A 15 6.64 -18.82 28.93
C THR A 15 7.94 -18.89 28.12
N LEU A 16 8.27 -17.83 27.41
CA LEU A 16 9.55 -17.67 26.70
C LEU A 16 10.62 -17.19 27.68
N PHE A 17 11.60 -18.04 27.97
CA PHE A 17 12.83 -17.68 28.67
C PHE A 17 13.77 -16.92 27.72
N LEU A 18 14.13 -15.72 28.13
CA LEU A 18 15.27 -14.97 27.60
C LEU A 18 16.54 -15.39 28.36
N SER A 19 17.47 -16.00 27.65
CA SER A 19 18.82 -16.22 28.15
C SER A 19 19.77 -15.23 27.48
N SER A 20 20.38 -14.40 28.30
CA SER A 20 21.46 -13.47 27.98
C SER A 20 22.80 -14.22 27.97
N CYS A 21 23.60 -14.07 26.91
CA CYS A 21 25.03 -14.39 26.94
C CYS A 21 25.84 -13.15 26.61
N LEU A 22 26.67 -12.75 27.56
CA LEU A 22 27.71 -11.72 27.51
C LEU A 22 29.05 -12.32 27.07
N SER A 23 29.76 -11.55 26.23
CA SER A 23 31.22 -11.28 26.25
C SER A 23 32.19 -12.26 25.57
N PRO A 24 33.47 -11.86 25.38
CA PRO A 24 34.07 -10.54 25.25
C PRO A 24 35.06 -10.38 24.04
N PHE A 25 35.56 -9.17 23.91
CA PHE A 25 36.66 -8.68 23.07
C PHE A 25 37.91 -9.55 22.97
N HIS A 26 38.51 -9.60 21.76
CA HIS A 26 39.99 -9.54 21.65
C HIS A 26 40.40 -8.75 20.40
N SER A 27 41.29 -7.82 20.65
CA SER A 27 42.01 -6.96 19.72
C SER A 27 43.26 -7.68 19.23
N SER A 28 43.61 -7.58 17.96
CA SER A 28 45.01 -7.58 17.54
C SER A 28 45.24 -6.83 16.24
N CYS A 29 46.26 -6.01 16.33
CA CYS A 29 46.88 -5.13 15.35
C CYS A 29 47.73 -5.93 14.33
N GLY A 30 47.99 -5.36 13.14
CA GLY A 30 49.09 -5.83 12.27
C GLY A 30 48.97 -5.40 10.80
N ASP A 31 49.54 -4.27 10.51
CA ASP A 31 50.42 -3.82 9.38
C ASP A 31 50.08 -4.05 7.91
N ASP A 32 49.89 -2.91 7.28
CA ASP A 32 50.65 -2.31 6.14
C ASP A 32 51.00 -3.19 4.92
N ILE A 33 50.51 -2.79 3.73
CA ILE A 33 51.33 -2.65 2.51
C ILE A 33 50.57 -1.80 1.46
N SER A 34 51.22 -0.72 1.07
CA SER A 34 50.97 0.22 0.00
C SER A 34 50.66 -0.39 -1.38
N ARG A 35 49.66 0.16 -2.10
CA ARG A 35 49.72 0.47 -3.56
C ARG A 35 48.59 1.42 -3.95
N ARG A 36 48.94 2.66 -4.32
CA ARG A 36 48.15 3.50 -5.24
C ARG A 36 48.34 2.98 -6.67
N PRO A 37 47.37 3.06 -7.59
CA PRO A 37 46.97 4.30 -8.23
C PRO A 37 45.47 4.34 -8.67
N GLY A 38 45.04 5.49 -9.08
CA GLY A 38 43.86 5.69 -9.90
C GLY A 38 42.76 6.50 -9.18
N THR A 39 42.90 7.83 -9.23
CA THR A 39 41.83 8.78 -8.94
C THR A 39 40.66 8.55 -9.90
N VAL A 40 39.65 7.84 -9.44
CA VAL A 40 38.30 7.97 -9.95
C VAL A 40 37.72 9.13 -9.17
N THR A 41 37.45 10.24 -9.83
CA THR A 41 36.69 11.35 -9.26
C THR A 41 35.28 10.82 -8.90
N ASP A 42 35.05 10.68 -7.63
CA ASP A 42 33.72 10.37 -7.06
C ASP A 42 32.88 11.65 -7.19
N ASP A 43 32.16 11.78 -8.29
CA ASP A 43 31.13 12.80 -8.50
C ASP A 43 29.83 12.42 -7.76
N SER A 44 29.93 11.96 -6.53
CA SER A 44 28.79 11.89 -5.63
C SER A 44 28.43 13.31 -5.20
N PRO A 45 27.23 13.84 -5.53
CA PRO A 45 26.84 15.18 -5.09
C PRO A 45 26.85 15.21 -3.58
N ASN A 46 27.52 16.19 -3.02
CA ASN A 46 27.63 16.46 -1.59
C ASN A 46 26.20 16.49 -1.00
N SER A 47 25.90 15.65 -0.01
CA SER A 47 24.56 15.43 0.52
C SER A 47 23.87 16.69 1.09
N GLN A 48 24.58 17.80 1.23
CA GLN A 48 24.06 19.08 1.70
C GLN A 48 23.42 19.94 0.59
N ASP A 49 23.66 19.67 -0.68
CA ASP A 49 23.10 20.44 -1.80
C ASP A 49 21.83 19.83 -2.42
N SER A 50 21.41 18.63 -1.98
CA SER A 50 20.20 18.00 -2.50
C SER A 50 18.92 18.59 -1.90
N SER A 51 17.85 18.74 -2.73
CA SER A 51 16.57 19.20 -2.21
C SER A 51 15.97 18.19 -1.20
N ALA A 52 15.08 18.65 -0.31
CA ALA A 52 14.36 17.78 0.62
C ALA A 52 13.68 16.60 -0.09
N ALA A 53 13.07 16.84 -1.25
CA ALA A 53 12.44 15.79 -2.05
C ALA A 53 13.46 14.76 -2.58
N GLN A 54 14.64 15.21 -3.03
CA GLN A 54 15.69 14.30 -3.46
C GLN A 54 16.22 13.45 -2.30
N ARG A 55 16.44 14.04 -1.13
CA ARG A 55 16.83 13.29 0.08
C ARG A 55 15.76 12.29 0.47
N GLY A 56 14.48 12.67 0.45
CA GLY A 56 13.37 11.80 0.76
C GLY A 56 13.29 10.57 -0.16
N TRP A 57 13.52 10.76 -1.45
CA TRP A 57 13.65 9.66 -2.41
C TRP A 57 14.80 8.72 -2.05
N MET A 58 15.97 9.29 -1.71
CA MET A 58 17.13 8.50 -1.29
C MET A 58 16.86 7.75 0.01
N HIS A 59 16.23 8.37 1.00
CA HIS A 59 15.86 7.72 2.26
C HIS A 59 14.98 6.49 2.04
N LEU A 60 13.95 6.58 1.20
CA LEU A 60 13.09 5.44 0.85
C LEU A 60 13.85 4.30 0.19
N ARG A 61 14.87 4.60 -0.60
CA ARG A 61 15.62 3.63 -1.38
C ARG A 61 16.78 2.98 -0.63
N THR A 62 17.29 3.62 0.41
CA THR A 62 18.56 3.23 1.05
C THR A 62 18.48 2.99 2.54
N LYS A 63 17.48 3.56 3.26
CA LYS A 63 17.38 3.43 4.72
C LYS A 63 16.37 2.35 5.13
N PRO A 64 16.79 1.32 5.88
CA PRO A 64 15.91 0.27 6.37
C PRO A 64 15.24 0.71 7.69
N TYR A 65 14.01 1.21 7.65
CA TYR A 65 13.24 1.62 8.86
C TYR A 65 12.50 0.45 9.53
N LEU A 66 12.37 -0.69 8.85
CA LEU A 66 11.70 -1.90 9.34
C LEU A 66 12.72 -3.03 9.55
N PRO A 67 12.37 -4.10 10.26
CA PRO A 67 13.17 -5.32 10.25
C PRO A 67 13.19 -5.96 8.86
N PRO A 68 14.22 -6.76 8.54
CA PRO A 68 14.23 -7.54 7.31
C PRO A 68 13.06 -8.50 7.20
N ASP A 69 12.44 -8.54 6.02
CA ASP A 69 11.38 -9.48 5.70
C ASP A 69 11.95 -10.85 5.30
N PHE A 70 12.98 -10.84 4.45
CA PHE A 70 13.67 -12.04 3.96
C PHE A 70 15.08 -11.71 3.49
N ASP A 71 15.87 -12.72 3.26
CA ASP A 71 17.19 -12.62 2.63
C ASP A 71 17.20 -13.16 1.20
N GLN A 72 18.29 -12.97 0.49
CA GLN A 72 18.47 -13.41 -0.90
C GLN A 72 18.24 -14.91 -1.07
N THR A 73 18.69 -15.75 -0.11
CA THR A 73 18.49 -17.21 -0.19
C THR A 73 17.00 -17.57 -0.14
N VAL A 74 16.22 -16.91 0.74
CA VAL A 74 14.77 -17.10 0.80
C VAL A 74 14.14 -16.68 -0.53
N PHE A 75 14.50 -15.49 -1.03
CA PHE A 75 13.97 -14.97 -2.29
C PHE A 75 14.20 -15.92 -3.47
N GLU A 76 15.41 -16.46 -3.61
CA GLU A 76 15.78 -17.39 -4.68
C GLU A 76 15.07 -18.75 -4.61
N ASN A 77 14.47 -19.07 -3.47
CA ASN A 77 13.74 -20.33 -3.27
C ASN A 77 12.21 -20.18 -3.25
N LEU A 78 11.65 -18.97 -3.37
CA LEU A 78 10.19 -18.72 -3.34
C LEU A 78 9.43 -19.52 -4.41
N TRP A 79 9.98 -19.67 -5.61
CA TRP A 79 9.37 -20.40 -6.72
C TRP A 79 9.04 -21.87 -6.39
N GLN A 80 9.70 -22.45 -5.41
CA GLN A 80 9.42 -23.82 -4.96
C GLN A 80 8.04 -23.96 -4.29
N ARG A 81 7.39 -22.83 -3.92
CA ARG A 81 6.05 -22.77 -3.35
C ARG A 81 4.94 -22.65 -4.38
N TRP A 82 5.29 -22.35 -5.63
CA TRP A 82 4.31 -22.10 -6.68
C TRP A 82 3.59 -23.39 -7.12
N PRO A 83 2.42 -23.27 -7.76
CA PRO A 83 1.72 -24.39 -8.36
C PRO A 83 2.62 -25.18 -9.33
N ALA A 84 2.34 -26.46 -9.52
CA ALA A 84 3.22 -27.38 -10.24
C ALA A 84 3.65 -26.91 -11.63
N ALA A 85 2.73 -26.30 -12.40
CA ALA A 85 3.04 -25.79 -13.75
C ALA A 85 4.07 -24.66 -13.73
N GLN A 86 3.84 -23.61 -12.92
CA GLN A 86 4.76 -22.49 -12.78
C GLN A 86 6.09 -22.91 -12.13
N ARG A 87 6.04 -23.82 -11.17
CA ARG A 87 7.25 -24.39 -10.54
C ARG A 87 8.10 -25.13 -11.54
N GLY A 88 7.49 -25.91 -12.45
CA GLY A 88 8.22 -26.60 -13.53
C GLY A 88 8.90 -25.61 -14.49
N GLN A 89 8.23 -24.53 -14.86
CA GLN A 89 8.80 -23.46 -15.68
C GLN A 89 9.97 -22.78 -14.97
N ALA A 90 9.80 -22.42 -13.69
CA ALA A 90 10.83 -21.78 -12.89
C ALA A 90 12.05 -22.68 -12.67
N ALA A 91 11.86 -24.00 -12.54
CA ALA A 91 12.96 -24.95 -12.42
C ALA A 91 13.85 -25.02 -13.68
N ALA A 92 13.25 -24.87 -14.85
CA ALA A 92 13.93 -24.86 -16.15
C ALA A 92 14.56 -23.50 -16.51
N ALA A 93 14.13 -22.41 -15.84
CA ALA A 93 14.54 -21.05 -16.15
C ALA A 93 15.94 -20.72 -15.60
N SER A 94 16.64 -19.79 -16.25
CA SER A 94 17.86 -19.17 -15.71
C SER A 94 17.57 -18.39 -14.44
N SER A 95 18.59 -18.07 -13.64
CA SER A 95 18.42 -17.28 -12.41
C SER A 95 17.81 -15.89 -12.69
N ALA A 96 18.21 -15.23 -13.77
CA ALA A 96 17.66 -13.93 -14.17
C ALA A 96 16.19 -14.03 -14.58
N GLU A 97 15.84 -15.04 -15.36
CA GLU A 97 14.45 -15.28 -15.76
C GLU A 97 13.57 -15.66 -14.57
N ARG A 98 14.05 -16.54 -13.69
CA ARG A 98 13.35 -16.93 -12.47
C ARG A 98 13.10 -15.72 -11.56
N ARG A 99 14.04 -14.78 -11.47
CA ARG A 99 13.85 -13.51 -10.76
C ARG A 99 12.72 -12.69 -11.39
N ARG A 100 12.70 -12.51 -12.72
CA ARG A 100 11.60 -11.84 -13.42
C ARG A 100 10.25 -12.53 -13.18
N MET A 101 10.23 -13.86 -13.23
CA MET A 101 9.03 -14.66 -12.87
C MET A 101 8.59 -14.38 -11.43
N THR A 102 9.53 -14.29 -10.48
CA THR A 102 9.22 -14.01 -9.08
C THR A 102 8.64 -12.58 -8.92
N PHE A 103 9.20 -11.61 -9.62
CA PHE A 103 8.66 -10.24 -9.62
C PHE A 103 7.23 -10.23 -10.17
N SER A 104 6.99 -10.86 -11.31
CA SER A 104 5.65 -10.95 -11.90
C SER A 104 4.68 -11.68 -10.99
N TYR A 105 5.06 -12.83 -10.44
CA TYR A 105 4.20 -13.67 -9.61
C TYR A 105 3.68 -12.96 -8.35
N TYR A 106 4.51 -12.13 -7.73
CA TYR A 106 4.13 -11.37 -6.52
C TYR A 106 3.80 -9.90 -6.77
N GLY A 107 3.82 -9.43 -8.01
CA GLY A 107 3.57 -8.03 -8.35
C GLY A 107 4.64 -7.08 -7.80
N LEU A 108 5.88 -7.54 -7.74
CA LEU A 108 7.04 -6.71 -7.37
C LEU A 108 7.49 -5.91 -8.60
N MET A 109 7.82 -4.64 -8.41
CA MET A 109 8.25 -3.77 -9.51
C MET A 109 9.76 -3.63 -9.54
N ALA A 110 10.35 -3.78 -10.74
CA ALA A 110 11.74 -3.40 -10.96
C ALA A 110 11.88 -1.88 -10.94
N PRO A 111 13.02 -1.32 -10.50
CA PRO A 111 13.25 0.12 -10.58
C PRO A 111 13.16 0.63 -12.01
N PRO A 112 12.58 1.82 -12.26
CA PRO A 112 12.61 2.46 -13.56
C PRO A 112 14.06 2.61 -14.05
N GLY A 113 14.32 2.19 -15.30
CA GLY A 113 15.67 2.23 -15.89
C GLY A 113 16.56 1.02 -15.55
N ASP A 114 16.15 0.14 -14.62
CA ASP A 114 16.91 -1.08 -14.27
C ASP A 114 15.95 -2.31 -14.19
N PRO A 115 15.50 -2.82 -15.34
CA PRO A 115 14.56 -3.96 -15.39
C PRO A 115 15.18 -5.27 -14.92
N ASP A 116 16.50 -5.35 -14.86
CA ASP A 116 17.27 -6.52 -14.40
C ASP A 116 17.75 -6.41 -12.96
N SER A 117 17.29 -5.41 -12.21
CA SER A 117 17.61 -5.23 -10.81
C SER A 117 17.38 -6.51 -9.99
N ASN A 118 18.28 -6.77 -9.05
CA ASN A 118 18.13 -7.86 -8.07
C ASN A 118 17.24 -7.47 -6.90
N VAL A 119 16.94 -6.17 -6.75
CA VAL A 119 16.17 -5.61 -5.64
C VAL A 119 14.92 -4.96 -6.20
N PRO A 120 13.71 -5.40 -5.78
CA PRO A 120 12.47 -4.72 -6.17
C PRO A 120 12.45 -3.29 -5.64
N LEU A 121 11.80 -2.38 -6.36
CA LEU A 121 11.68 -0.97 -5.98
C LEU A 121 11.09 -0.77 -4.58
N GLY A 122 10.16 -1.65 -4.16
CA GLY A 122 9.52 -1.65 -2.85
C GLY A 122 10.36 -2.23 -1.70
N TYR A 123 11.67 -2.47 -1.92
CA TYR A 123 12.57 -3.03 -0.91
C TYR A 123 13.91 -2.31 -0.87
N VAL A 124 14.50 -2.25 0.33
CA VAL A 124 15.87 -1.79 0.56
C VAL A 124 16.76 -3.02 0.74
N ASP A 125 17.92 -3.03 0.07
CA ASP A 125 19.00 -3.98 0.34
C ASP A 125 19.86 -3.43 1.49
N THR A 126 20.03 -4.20 2.55
CA THR A 126 20.84 -3.81 3.70
C THR A 126 22.35 -4.04 3.49
N GLY A 127 22.76 -4.51 2.31
CA GLY A 127 24.15 -4.77 1.96
C GLY A 127 24.67 -6.14 2.40
N ASP A 128 23.96 -6.83 3.30
CA ASP A 128 24.24 -8.19 3.76
C ASP A 128 23.29 -9.24 3.14
N GLY A 129 22.56 -8.84 2.09
CA GLY A 129 21.62 -9.69 1.36
C GLY A 129 20.21 -9.73 1.93
N HIS A 130 19.92 -9.00 3.00
CA HIS A 130 18.56 -8.90 3.52
C HIS A 130 17.75 -7.84 2.77
N ARG A 131 16.42 -8.02 2.77
CA ARG A 131 15.44 -7.15 2.12
C ARG A 131 14.48 -6.59 3.16
N VAL A 132 14.34 -5.27 3.16
CA VAL A 132 13.44 -4.52 4.04
C VAL A 132 12.41 -3.81 3.19
N MET A 133 11.13 -4.06 3.45
CA MET A 133 10.03 -3.41 2.73
C MET A 133 10.01 -1.91 2.99
N ASN A 134 9.71 -1.13 1.96
CA ASN A 134 9.47 0.30 2.04
C ASN A 134 8.09 0.67 1.44
N CYS A 135 7.73 1.95 1.47
CA CYS A 135 6.42 2.44 1.02
C CYS A 135 6.12 2.12 -0.46
N LEU A 136 7.18 2.01 -1.29
CA LEU A 136 7.04 1.76 -2.73
C LEU A 136 6.55 0.33 -3.05
N ALA A 137 6.53 -0.59 -2.09
CA ALA A 137 5.91 -1.91 -2.29
C ALA A 137 4.43 -1.79 -2.68
N CYS A 138 3.68 -0.90 -1.99
CA CYS A 138 2.28 -0.59 -2.27
C CYS A 138 2.11 0.66 -3.15
N HIS A 139 3.11 1.55 -3.24
CA HIS A 139 3.02 2.83 -3.92
C HIS A 139 4.05 2.98 -5.07
N ALA A 140 4.34 1.89 -5.78
CA ALA A 140 5.02 1.92 -7.07
C ALA A 140 4.37 0.88 -7.98
N GLY A 141 3.35 1.30 -8.69
CA GLY A 141 2.56 0.46 -9.58
C GLY A 141 3.02 0.55 -11.03
N LYS A 142 2.36 -0.25 -11.89
CA LYS A 142 2.59 -0.28 -13.34
C LYS A 142 1.29 0.03 -14.07
N VAL A 143 1.31 1.01 -14.96
CA VAL A 143 0.19 1.37 -15.83
C VAL A 143 0.69 1.68 -17.24
N ALA A 144 -0.04 1.30 -18.28
CA ALA A 144 0.34 1.50 -19.67
C ALA A 144 1.81 1.11 -19.97
N GLY A 145 2.28 0.01 -19.38
CA GLY A 145 3.63 -0.52 -19.57
C GLY A 145 4.74 0.16 -18.75
N LYS A 146 4.44 1.25 -18.01
CA LYS A 146 5.43 2.02 -17.25
C LYS A 146 5.27 1.80 -15.75
N VAL A 147 6.39 1.57 -15.04
CA VAL A 147 6.44 1.59 -13.57
C VAL A 147 6.57 3.03 -13.11
N ILE A 148 5.66 3.47 -12.22
CA ILE A 148 5.58 4.85 -11.76
C ILE A 148 5.65 4.87 -10.22
N PRO A 149 6.72 5.40 -9.62
CA PRO A 149 6.76 5.67 -8.18
C PRO A 149 5.67 6.66 -7.77
N GLY A 150 4.93 6.33 -6.72
CA GLY A 150 3.76 7.07 -6.27
C GLY A 150 2.41 6.54 -6.81
N LEU A 151 2.42 5.69 -7.84
CA LEU A 151 1.23 5.01 -8.34
C LEU A 151 0.85 3.84 -7.42
N PRO A 152 -0.44 3.61 -7.12
CA PRO A 152 -0.89 2.40 -6.43
C PRO A 152 -0.40 1.12 -7.12
N ASN A 153 0.16 0.19 -6.35
CA ASN A 153 0.58 -1.12 -6.88
C ASN A 153 -0.57 -2.12 -6.78
N SER A 154 -1.48 -2.04 -7.71
CA SER A 154 -2.64 -2.93 -7.80
C SER A 154 -2.29 -4.40 -8.10
N HIS A 155 -1.01 -4.77 -8.26
CA HIS A 155 -0.55 -6.14 -8.52
C HIS A 155 0.05 -6.81 -7.28
N PHE A 156 0.40 -6.05 -6.24
CA PHE A 156 1.16 -6.56 -5.13
C PHE A 156 0.43 -7.67 -4.35
N ALA A 157 0.97 -8.88 -4.38
CA ALA A 157 0.42 -10.06 -3.73
C ALA A 157 1.00 -10.22 -2.31
N LEU A 158 0.90 -9.19 -1.45
CA LEU A 158 1.56 -9.09 -0.16
C LEU A 158 1.31 -10.32 0.74
N GLN A 159 0.06 -10.73 0.92
CA GLN A 159 -0.28 -11.90 1.74
C GLN A 159 0.34 -13.18 1.20
N SER A 160 0.27 -13.40 -0.13
CA SER A 160 0.84 -14.59 -0.77
C SER A 160 2.37 -14.61 -0.66
N LEU A 161 3.04 -13.46 -0.88
CA LEU A 161 4.48 -13.34 -0.70
C LEU A 161 4.89 -13.66 0.75
N THR A 162 4.19 -13.10 1.73
CA THR A 162 4.51 -13.34 3.15
C THR A 162 4.30 -14.80 3.56
N GLU A 163 3.25 -15.46 3.06
CA GLU A 163 3.02 -16.90 3.31
C GLU A 163 4.13 -17.75 2.72
N ASP A 164 4.53 -17.49 1.47
CA ASP A 164 5.58 -18.23 0.78
C ASP A 164 6.96 -17.96 1.38
N VAL A 165 7.25 -16.72 1.79
CA VAL A 165 8.45 -16.35 2.57
C VAL A 165 8.51 -17.17 3.87
N ARG A 166 7.42 -17.15 4.66
CA ARG A 166 7.33 -17.89 5.92
C ARG A 166 7.58 -19.39 5.72
N LEU A 167 6.90 -20.01 4.76
CA LEU A 167 7.05 -21.44 4.47
C LEU A 167 8.47 -21.78 3.96
N THR A 168 9.07 -20.90 3.17
CA THR A 168 10.43 -21.04 2.69
C THR A 168 11.43 -20.94 3.83
N LYS A 169 11.28 -19.95 4.73
CA LYS A 169 12.10 -19.83 5.95
C LYS A 169 12.03 -21.09 6.81
N LEU A 170 10.83 -21.63 7.04
CA LEU A 170 10.67 -22.88 7.80
C LEU A 170 11.40 -24.06 7.14
N THR A 171 11.33 -24.17 5.81
CA THR A 171 12.04 -25.23 5.07
C THR A 171 13.56 -25.07 5.13
N LEU A 172 14.04 -23.83 5.15
CA LEU A 172 15.48 -23.50 5.21
C LEU A 172 15.98 -23.35 6.66
N PHE A 173 15.17 -23.69 7.66
CA PHE A 173 15.48 -23.54 9.09
C PHE A 173 15.90 -22.12 9.48
N LYS A 174 15.30 -21.10 8.83
CA LYS A 174 15.57 -19.68 9.10
C LYS A 174 14.58 -19.10 10.11
N LYS A 175 15.00 -18.05 10.81
CA LYS A 175 14.19 -17.34 11.80
C LYS A 175 13.02 -16.60 11.13
N LEU A 176 11.82 -16.67 11.74
CA LEU A 176 10.65 -15.92 11.29
C LEU A 176 10.78 -14.43 11.64
N GLY A 177 10.37 -13.58 10.72
CA GLY A 177 10.32 -12.13 10.88
C GLY A 177 8.97 -11.63 11.42
N HIS A 178 8.85 -10.31 11.54
CA HIS A 178 7.67 -9.67 12.11
C HIS A 178 6.40 -9.88 11.25
N LEU A 179 6.49 -9.75 9.92
CA LEU A 179 5.36 -10.00 9.01
C LEU A 179 4.95 -11.47 8.99
N ASP A 180 5.92 -12.39 9.07
CA ASP A 180 5.63 -13.83 9.14
C ASP A 180 4.70 -14.16 10.29
N LEU A 181 4.92 -13.54 11.47
CA LEU A 181 4.14 -13.76 12.68
C LEU A 181 2.83 -12.95 12.68
N ALA A 182 2.90 -11.69 12.25
CA ALA A 182 1.72 -10.81 12.20
C ALA A 182 0.64 -11.36 11.26
N SER A 183 1.02 -11.87 10.08
CA SER A 183 0.09 -12.44 9.11
C SER A 183 -0.62 -13.72 9.55
N LEU A 184 -0.14 -14.38 10.61
CA LEU A 184 -0.85 -15.50 11.24
C LEU A 184 -2.04 -15.03 12.08
N LYS A 185 -1.95 -13.82 12.63
CA LYS A 185 -3.00 -13.24 13.49
C LYS A 185 -4.01 -12.44 12.68
N LEU A 186 -3.52 -11.67 11.71
CA LEU A 186 -4.33 -10.78 10.87
C LEU A 186 -3.82 -10.86 9.42
N PRO A 187 -4.67 -11.21 8.43
CA PRO A 187 -4.28 -11.19 7.02
C PRO A 187 -3.79 -9.80 6.59
N LEU A 188 -2.70 -9.77 5.81
CA LEU A 188 -2.12 -8.51 5.28
C LEU A 188 -2.94 -7.95 4.10
N GLY A 189 -3.76 -8.80 3.48
CA GLY A 189 -4.66 -8.48 2.38
C GLY A 189 -5.32 -9.76 1.85
N THR A 190 -6.56 -9.69 1.40
CA THR A 190 -7.31 -10.86 0.91
C THR A 190 -7.47 -10.88 -0.61
N THR A 191 -7.05 -9.79 -1.28
CA THR A 191 -6.98 -9.67 -2.74
C THR A 191 -5.63 -9.06 -3.12
N HIS A 192 -5.06 -9.47 -4.26
CA HIS A 192 -3.84 -8.84 -4.77
C HIS A 192 -4.10 -7.36 -5.07
N GLY A 193 -3.15 -6.50 -4.72
CA GLY A 193 -3.23 -5.05 -4.85
C GLY A 193 -3.92 -4.34 -3.70
N THR A 194 -4.63 -5.07 -2.82
CA THR A 194 -5.21 -4.48 -1.61
C THR A 194 -4.42 -4.86 -0.36
N THR A 195 -4.51 -4.04 0.68
CA THR A 195 -3.76 -4.22 1.91
C THR A 195 -4.59 -3.83 3.14
N ASN A 196 -4.37 -4.53 4.23
CA ASN A 196 -4.94 -4.24 5.55
C ASN A 196 -4.01 -3.36 6.41
N SER A 197 -3.16 -2.57 5.77
CA SER A 197 -2.09 -1.81 6.43
C SER A 197 -2.59 -0.84 7.50
N VAL A 198 -3.76 -0.22 7.32
CA VAL A 198 -4.33 0.71 8.30
C VAL A 198 -4.60 0.02 9.63
N VAL A 199 -5.15 -1.20 9.62
CA VAL A 199 -5.38 -1.98 10.84
C VAL A 199 -4.05 -2.33 11.52
N PHE A 200 -3.00 -2.66 10.75
CA PHE A 200 -1.65 -2.85 11.32
C PHE A 200 -1.13 -1.60 11.99
N GLY A 201 -1.30 -0.42 11.39
CA GLY A 201 -0.94 0.86 12.00
C GLY A 201 -1.66 1.09 13.33
N VAL A 202 -2.95 0.78 13.40
CA VAL A 202 -3.75 0.87 14.63
C VAL A 202 -3.26 -0.11 15.70
N VAL A 203 -2.99 -1.36 15.34
CA VAL A 203 -2.47 -2.37 16.27
C VAL A 203 -1.11 -1.95 16.82
N LEU A 204 -0.21 -1.44 15.98
CA LEU A 204 1.09 -0.95 16.42
C LEU A 204 0.96 0.29 17.32
N GLY A 205 0.07 1.23 16.99
CA GLY A 205 -0.25 2.38 17.84
C GLY A 205 -0.81 1.98 19.19
N ASN A 206 -1.64 0.93 19.24
CA ASN A 206 -2.18 0.43 20.51
C ASN A 206 -1.14 -0.17 21.45
N LEU A 207 0.06 -0.49 20.96
CA LEU A 207 1.21 -0.92 21.77
C LEU A 207 2.03 0.26 22.31
N ARG A 208 1.54 1.49 22.18
CA ARG A 208 2.22 2.73 22.54
C ARG A 208 1.33 3.62 23.40
N ASP A 209 1.93 4.31 24.35
CA ASP A 209 1.30 5.46 25.01
C ASP A 209 1.32 6.70 24.08
N ILE A 210 0.77 7.80 24.54
CA ILE A 210 0.70 9.04 23.75
C ILE A 210 2.08 9.67 23.49
N ASP A 211 3.09 9.30 24.26
CA ASP A 211 4.49 9.76 24.15
C ASP A 211 5.39 8.78 23.38
N MET A 212 4.79 7.78 22.72
CA MET A 212 5.47 6.74 21.94
C MET A 212 6.27 5.72 22.76
N ASN A 213 6.19 5.70 24.10
CA ASN A 213 6.75 4.62 24.86
C ASN A 213 5.96 3.32 24.67
N VAL A 214 6.63 2.17 24.73
CA VAL A 214 5.96 0.88 24.60
C VAL A 214 5.07 0.62 25.81
N ASP A 215 3.77 0.53 25.60
CA ASP A 215 2.77 0.18 26.60
C ASP A 215 2.01 -1.08 26.14
N ARG A 216 2.21 -2.18 26.86
CA ARG A 216 1.55 -3.46 26.61
C ARG A 216 0.37 -3.72 27.54
N SER A 217 0.03 -2.76 28.40
CA SER A 217 -1.08 -2.89 29.34
C SER A 217 -2.44 -2.59 28.68
N ARG A 218 -2.43 -1.88 27.55
CA ARG A 218 -3.66 -1.56 26.81
C ARG A 218 -4.28 -2.84 26.21
N PRO A 219 -5.59 -3.03 26.32
CA PRO A 219 -6.26 -4.17 25.72
C PRO A 219 -6.10 -4.16 24.20
N GLU A 220 -5.99 -5.34 23.60
CA GLU A 220 -5.98 -5.42 22.14
C GLU A 220 -7.25 -4.82 21.55
N PRO A 221 -7.16 -3.92 20.55
CA PRO A 221 -8.34 -3.35 19.91
C PRO A 221 -9.14 -4.44 19.20
N ALA A 222 -10.45 -4.31 19.16
CA ALA A 222 -11.28 -5.10 18.28
C ALA A 222 -10.79 -4.87 16.83
N GLN A 223 -10.39 -5.95 16.17
CA GLN A 223 -9.82 -5.87 14.83
C GLN A 223 -10.90 -6.21 13.80
N MET A 224 -11.18 -5.29 12.90
CA MET A 224 -12.04 -5.53 11.76
C MET A 224 -11.16 -5.58 10.51
N HIS A 225 -11.07 -6.80 9.93
CA HIS A 225 -10.33 -6.96 8.68
C HIS A 225 -11.06 -6.26 7.54
N HIS A 226 -10.38 -5.40 6.84
CA HIS A 226 -10.85 -4.76 5.62
C HIS A 226 -9.68 -4.46 4.70
N ASP A 227 -9.86 -4.75 3.42
CA ASP A 227 -8.88 -4.41 2.41
C ASP A 227 -9.07 -2.96 1.96
N MET A 228 -7.95 -2.27 1.78
CA MET A 228 -7.90 -0.92 1.26
C MET A 228 -7.07 -0.92 -0.02
N ASP A 229 -7.46 -0.12 -0.97
CA ASP A 229 -6.61 0.24 -2.09
C ASP A 229 -5.61 1.32 -1.66
N ALA A 230 -4.37 1.24 -2.16
CA ALA A 230 -3.36 2.23 -1.87
C ALA A 230 -3.65 3.51 -2.69
N PRO A 231 -3.74 4.71 -2.07
CA PRO A 231 -4.00 5.93 -2.83
C PRO A 231 -2.74 6.39 -3.60
N PRO A 232 -2.90 7.10 -4.73
CA PRO A 232 -1.78 7.71 -5.43
C PRO A 232 -1.14 8.82 -4.58
N PHE A 233 0.20 8.87 -4.57
CA PHE A 233 0.94 9.83 -3.76
C PHE A 233 0.82 11.27 -4.24
N TRP A 234 0.68 11.52 -5.54
CA TRP A 234 0.54 12.89 -6.07
C TRP A 234 -0.69 13.64 -5.57
N ASN A 235 -1.70 12.93 -5.04
CA ASN A 235 -2.86 13.55 -4.42
C ASN A 235 -2.57 14.15 -3.04
N VAL A 236 -1.47 13.72 -2.37
CA VAL A 236 -1.16 14.16 -0.99
C VAL A 236 -0.93 15.67 -0.91
N LYS A 237 -0.27 16.27 -1.92
CA LYS A 237 0.01 17.72 -1.94
C LYS A 237 -1.25 18.57 -1.80
N LYS A 238 -2.39 18.12 -2.38
CA LYS A 238 -3.68 18.84 -2.33
C LYS A 238 -4.50 18.59 -1.06
N LYS A 239 -4.20 17.49 -0.32
CA LYS A 239 -4.98 17.11 0.86
C LYS A 239 -4.59 17.93 2.10
N ARG A 240 -5.57 18.12 2.99
CA ARG A 240 -5.40 18.70 4.33
C ARG A 240 -5.29 17.62 5.40
N SER A 241 -5.92 16.48 5.19
CA SER A 241 -5.87 15.30 6.05
C SER A 241 -5.71 14.03 5.22
N LEU A 242 -5.26 12.95 5.86
CA LEU A 242 -4.96 11.67 5.23
C LEU A 242 -6.05 10.63 5.52
N TYR A 243 -5.96 9.49 4.82
CA TYR A 243 -6.91 8.38 4.77
C TYR A 243 -8.21 8.70 4.04
N ALA A 244 -8.99 7.63 3.75
CA ALA A 244 -10.24 7.74 3.01
C ALA A 244 -11.33 8.49 3.81
N ASP A 245 -11.31 8.37 5.13
CA ASP A 245 -12.21 9.07 6.05
C ASP A 245 -11.65 10.42 6.55
N GLY A 246 -10.46 10.81 6.09
CA GLY A 246 -9.86 12.10 6.40
C GLY A 246 -9.52 12.34 7.88
N PHE A 247 -9.51 11.31 8.71
CA PHE A 247 -9.39 11.48 10.16
C PHE A 247 -8.01 11.96 10.63
N ALA A 248 -6.92 11.56 9.94
CA ALA A 248 -5.57 11.82 10.39
C ALA A 248 -4.97 13.09 9.76
N PRO A 249 -4.15 13.85 10.48
CA PRO A 249 -3.50 15.04 9.95
C PRO A 249 -2.49 14.69 8.85
N LYS A 250 -2.27 15.62 7.93
CA LYS A 250 -1.22 15.50 6.93
C LYS A 250 0.12 15.96 7.51
N ASN A 251 0.84 15.03 8.13
CA ASN A 251 2.19 15.29 8.62
C ASN A 251 3.08 14.04 8.50
N HIS A 252 4.40 14.23 8.63
CA HIS A 252 5.40 13.16 8.51
C HIS A 252 5.27 12.08 9.59
N ARG A 253 4.80 12.42 10.81
CA ARG A 253 4.65 11.45 11.91
C ARG A 253 3.57 10.41 11.61
N VAL A 254 2.49 10.79 10.91
CA VAL A 254 1.46 9.84 10.47
C VAL A 254 2.02 8.83 9.47
N LEU A 255 2.99 9.21 8.64
CA LEU A 255 3.68 8.29 7.74
C LEU A 255 4.52 7.25 8.51
N MET A 256 4.93 7.57 9.74
CA MET A 256 5.74 6.70 10.59
C MET A 256 4.93 5.61 11.33
N GLN A 257 3.61 5.55 11.17
CA GLN A 257 2.75 4.59 11.90
C GLN A 257 3.21 3.13 11.79
N PHE A 258 3.81 2.74 10.66
CA PHE A 258 4.30 1.38 10.46
C PHE A 258 5.64 1.11 11.15
N MET A 259 6.32 2.17 11.60
CA MET A 259 7.60 2.11 12.32
C MET A 259 7.40 1.92 13.83
N LEU A 260 6.14 1.94 14.33
CA LEU A 260 5.79 1.82 15.74
C LEU A 260 5.99 0.40 16.31
N LEU A 261 6.79 -0.42 15.66
CA LEU A 261 7.17 -1.75 16.18
C LEU A 261 7.77 -1.63 17.59
N PRO A 262 7.41 -2.52 18.54
CA PRO A 262 7.89 -2.40 19.94
C PRO A 262 9.41 -2.40 20.13
N LYS A 263 10.17 -2.87 19.14
CA LYS A 263 11.64 -2.83 19.15
C LYS A 263 12.23 -1.44 18.90
N ASN A 264 11.48 -0.55 18.25
CA ASN A 264 11.91 0.83 18.00
C ASN A 264 11.50 1.65 19.22
N ASP A 265 12.46 2.16 19.98
CA ASP A 265 12.17 3.04 21.10
C ASP A 265 11.77 4.45 20.64
N ARG A 266 11.36 5.28 21.59
CA ARG A 266 10.94 6.65 21.32
C ARG A 266 12.07 7.48 20.68
N GLU A 267 13.29 7.32 21.17
CA GLU A 267 14.48 8.02 20.70
C GLU A 267 14.77 7.66 19.24
N THR A 268 14.66 6.41 18.88
CA THR A 268 14.77 5.93 17.47
C THR A 268 13.72 6.60 16.57
N LEU A 269 12.45 6.63 17.01
CA LEU A 269 11.38 7.27 16.24
C LEU A 269 11.64 8.77 16.02
N ILE A 270 12.07 9.48 17.08
CA ILE A 270 12.42 10.90 17.00
C ILE A 270 13.61 11.12 16.05
N SER A 271 14.62 10.25 16.09
CA SER A 271 15.80 10.37 15.21
C SER A 271 15.48 10.25 13.72
N TRP A 272 14.34 9.68 13.38
CA TRP A 272 13.87 9.54 11.99
C TRP A 272 12.95 10.67 11.52
N GLU A 273 12.55 11.61 12.40
CA GLU A 273 11.61 12.66 12.02
C GLU A 273 12.07 13.48 10.80
N ASP A 274 13.35 13.84 10.73
CA ASP A 274 13.87 14.63 9.61
C ASP A 274 13.89 13.82 8.30
N ASP A 275 14.23 12.55 8.36
CA ASP A 275 14.11 11.66 7.21
C ASP A 275 12.67 11.60 6.70
N PHE A 276 11.68 11.50 7.61
CA PHE A 276 10.28 11.42 7.22
C PHE A 276 9.69 12.75 6.77
N LYS A 277 10.23 13.90 7.20
CA LYS A 277 9.94 15.21 6.60
C LYS A 277 10.42 15.27 5.15
N ASP A 278 11.63 14.79 4.89
CA ASP A 278 12.16 14.69 3.53
C ASP A 278 11.36 13.71 2.66
N ILE A 279 10.95 12.56 3.21
CA ILE A 279 10.05 11.60 2.53
C ILE A 279 8.70 12.24 2.21
N GLN A 280 8.11 12.99 3.13
CA GLN A 280 6.88 13.75 2.86
C GLN A 280 7.09 14.76 1.75
N ALA A 281 8.20 15.50 1.77
CA ALA A 281 8.53 16.46 0.71
C ALA A 281 8.65 15.77 -0.66
N TRP A 282 9.23 14.56 -0.71
CA TRP A 282 9.27 13.78 -1.95
C TRP A 282 7.86 13.36 -2.39
N ILE A 283 7.03 12.84 -1.49
CA ILE A 283 5.63 12.45 -1.81
C ILE A 283 4.87 13.65 -2.39
N GLU A 284 5.00 14.82 -1.79
CA GLU A 284 4.31 16.04 -2.22
C GLU A 284 4.89 16.65 -3.52
N SER A 285 6.11 16.25 -3.92
CA SER A 285 6.74 16.66 -5.18
C SER A 285 6.30 15.86 -6.40
N ILE A 286 5.63 14.71 -6.18
CA ILE A 286 5.21 13.83 -7.27
C ILE A 286 4.09 14.49 -8.08
N GLU A 287 4.25 14.51 -9.40
CA GLU A 287 3.21 14.96 -10.33
C GLU A 287 2.44 13.75 -10.88
N PRO A 288 1.14 13.91 -11.16
CA PRO A 288 0.34 12.88 -11.81
C PRO A 288 0.87 12.60 -13.22
N PRO A 289 0.80 11.34 -13.69
CA PRO A 289 1.22 11.02 -15.04
C PRO A 289 0.21 11.52 -16.08
N GLU A 290 0.70 12.01 -17.21
CA GLU A 290 -0.13 12.36 -18.36
C GLU A 290 -0.69 11.09 -19.01
N TYR A 291 -1.94 11.16 -19.51
CA TYR A 291 -2.57 10.07 -20.25
C TYR A 291 -1.82 9.80 -21.57
N PRO A 292 -1.29 8.59 -21.79
CA PRO A 292 -0.35 8.35 -22.87
C PRO A 292 -1.00 8.04 -24.23
N PHE A 293 -2.34 8.03 -24.31
CA PHE A 293 -3.06 7.68 -25.51
C PHE A 293 -3.83 8.88 -26.07
N VAL A 294 -4.48 8.69 -27.22
CA VAL A 294 -5.25 9.75 -27.89
C VAL A 294 -6.46 10.17 -27.06
N ILE A 295 -6.65 11.48 -26.93
CA ILE A 295 -7.82 12.11 -26.30
C ILE A 295 -8.62 12.86 -27.38
N ASN A 296 -9.94 12.71 -27.38
CA ASN A 296 -10.83 13.54 -28.20
C ASN A 296 -11.06 14.88 -27.49
N ALA A 297 -10.31 15.92 -27.91
CA ALA A 297 -10.33 17.22 -27.26
C ALA A 297 -11.72 17.88 -27.26
N ASN A 298 -12.51 17.72 -28.33
CA ASN A 298 -13.85 18.29 -28.40
C ASN A 298 -14.82 17.61 -27.42
N LEU A 299 -14.71 16.29 -27.30
CA LEU A 299 -15.54 15.53 -26.36
C LEU A 299 -15.09 15.78 -24.91
N ALA A 300 -13.79 15.89 -24.67
CA ALA A 300 -13.25 16.23 -23.36
C ALA A 300 -13.71 17.62 -22.88
N GLU A 301 -13.80 18.61 -23.78
CA GLU A 301 -14.33 19.94 -23.42
C GLU A 301 -15.82 19.88 -23.06
N GLN A 302 -16.63 19.09 -23.76
CA GLN A 302 -18.02 18.84 -23.35
C GLN A 302 -18.06 18.16 -21.98
N GLY A 303 -17.19 17.16 -21.75
CA GLY A 303 -17.06 16.47 -20.47
C GLY A 303 -16.65 17.39 -19.33
N ARG A 304 -15.82 18.42 -19.58
CA ARG A 304 -15.47 19.43 -18.59
C ARG A 304 -16.72 20.18 -18.09
N VAL A 305 -17.63 20.58 -18.99
CA VAL A 305 -18.87 21.25 -18.62
C VAL A 305 -19.77 20.33 -17.77
N VAL A 306 -19.89 19.05 -18.15
CA VAL A 306 -20.63 18.04 -17.36
C VAL A 306 -20.00 17.86 -15.98
N PHE A 307 -18.68 17.79 -15.89
CA PHE A 307 -17.94 17.63 -14.65
C PHE A 307 -18.16 18.84 -13.72
N GLU A 308 -18.02 20.05 -14.23
CA GLU A 308 -18.21 21.27 -13.45
C GLU A 308 -19.62 21.38 -12.86
N ALA A 309 -20.63 20.94 -13.62
CA ALA A 309 -22.02 20.99 -13.18
C ALA A 309 -22.37 19.89 -12.14
N ASN A 310 -21.75 18.71 -12.20
CA ASN A 310 -22.22 17.53 -11.45
C ASN A 310 -21.20 16.96 -10.45
N CYS A 311 -19.89 17.18 -10.62
CA CYS A 311 -18.82 16.51 -9.86
C CYS A 311 -17.96 17.48 -9.05
N SER A 312 -17.79 18.71 -9.53
CA SER A 312 -16.86 19.68 -8.99
C SER A 312 -17.14 20.07 -7.54
N ARG A 313 -18.39 20.02 -7.10
CA ARG A 313 -18.78 20.28 -5.71
C ARG A 313 -17.97 19.42 -4.72
N CYS A 314 -17.75 18.15 -5.05
CA CYS A 314 -17.04 17.22 -4.16
C CYS A 314 -15.57 17.06 -4.56
N HIS A 315 -15.27 16.99 -5.87
CA HIS A 315 -13.94 16.68 -6.40
C HIS A 315 -13.09 17.90 -6.74
N GLY A 316 -13.63 19.11 -6.55
CA GLY A 316 -12.94 20.34 -6.88
C GLY A 316 -12.97 20.68 -8.38
N THR A 317 -12.28 21.77 -8.73
CA THR A 317 -12.13 22.25 -10.11
C THR A 317 -10.68 22.10 -10.56
N TYR A 318 -10.45 22.04 -11.88
CA TYR A 318 -9.14 21.81 -12.49
C TYR A 318 -8.75 22.94 -13.45
N GLY A 319 -7.49 22.95 -13.88
CA GLY A 319 -6.92 24.02 -14.70
C GLY A 319 -6.21 25.09 -13.86
N LEU A 320 -5.87 26.22 -14.49
CA LEU A 320 -5.01 27.27 -13.90
C LEU A 320 -5.50 27.82 -12.55
N ASN A 321 -6.80 27.87 -12.34
CA ASN A 321 -7.44 28.38 -11.11
C ASN A 321 -8.17 27.27 -10.34
N GLY A 322 -7.81 26.02 -10.57
CA GLY A 322 -8.43 24.87 -9.93
C GLY A 322 -8.32 24.91 -8.42
N LYS A 323 -9.38 24.49 -7.72
CA LYS A 323 -9.45 24.46 -6.25
C LYS A 323 -9.96 23.10 -5.80
N TYR A 324 -9.39 22.59 -4.73
CA TYR A 324 -9.83 21.38 -4.08
C TYR A 324 -10.02 21.63 -2.58
N GLU A 325 -11.25 21.47 -2.08
CA GLU A 325 -11.64 21.81 -0.70
C GLU A 325 -11.62 20.60 0.25
N GLN A 326 -11.30 19.40 -0.25
CA GLN A 326 -11.31 18.15 0.52
C GLN A 326 -12.64 17.92 1.24
N MET A 327 -13.71 17.83 0.49
CA MET A 327 -15.05 17.60 1.03
C MET A 327 -15.17 16.19 1.62
N LEU A 328 -15.60 16.10 2.88
CA LEU A 328 -16.08 14.87 3.49
C LEU A 328 -17.55 14.67 3.09
N VAL A 329 -17.84 13.57 2.39
CA VAL A 329 -19.21 13.23 1.95
C VAL A 329 -19.77 12.23 2.95
N PRO A 330 -20.89 12.53 3.64
CA PRO A 330 -21.50 11.63 4.61
C PRO A 330 -21.78 10.24 4.01
N LEU A 331 -21.59 9.18 4.80
CA LEU A 331 -21.82 7.81 4.35
C LEU A 331 -23.26 7.60 3.89
N ALA A 332 -24.23 8.27 4.53
CA ALA A 332 -25.63 8.25 4.13
C ALA A 332 -25.90 8.82 2.72
N GLU A 333 -25.03 9.73 2.25
CA GLU A 333 -25.09 10.33 0.90
C GLU A 333 -24.30 9.48 -0.12
N VAL A 334 -23.02 9.16 0.16
CA VAL A 334 -22.17 8.43 -0.79
C VAL A 334 -22.50 6.94 -0.89
N LYS A 335 -22.93 6.33 0.19
CA LYS A 335 -23.42 4.93 0.31
C LYS A 335 -22.39 3.87 -0.14
N THR A 336 -21.10 4.19 -0.16
CA THR A 336 -20.05 3.21 -0.44
C THR A 336 -19.81 2.29 0.76
N ASP A 337 -18.91 1.31 0.65
CA ASP A 337 -18.68 0.30 1.69
C ASP A 337 -18.38 0.95 3.06
N PRO A 338 -19.12 0.61 4.13
CA PRO A 338 -18.97 1.26 5.44
C PRO A 338 -17.86 0.67 6.30
N VAL A 339 -17.32 -0.50 5.93
CA VAL A 339 -16.46 -1.31 6.82
C VAL A 339 -15.20 -0.54 7.23
N ARG A 340 -14.59 0.24 6.33
CA ARG A 340 -13.42 1.05 6.66
C ARG A 340 -13.73 2.11 7.72
N LEU A 341 -14.87 2.79 7.62
CA LEU A 341 -15.28 3.81 8.58
C LEU A 341 -15.54 3.20 9.96
N GLN A 342 -16.15 2.01 9.99
CA GLN A 342 -16.50 1.28 11.21
C GLN A 342 -15.30 0.57 11.86
N ALA A 343 -14.22 0.31 11.09
CA ALA A 343 -13.06 -0.43 11.58
C ALA A 343 -12.20 0.34 12.59
N LEU A 344 -12.30 1.66 12.62
CA LEU A 344 -11.64 2.53 13.58
C LEU A 344 -12.67 3.15 14.50
N ASN A 345 -12.57 2.84 15.79
CA ASN A 345 -13.43 3.46 16.79
C ASN A 345 -12.89 4.84 17.25
N ARG A 346 -13.68 5.53 18.04
CA ARG A 346 -13.34 6.85 18.59
C ARG A 346 -12.04 6.81 19.40
N GLU A 347 -11.85 5.80 20.25
CA GLU A 347 -10.67 5.67 21.13
C GLU A 347 -9.36 5.63 20.33
N HIS A 348 -9.31 4.93 19.20
CA HIS A 348 -8.13 4.89 18.33
C HIS A 348 -7.79 6.27 17.76
N ARG A 349 -8.81 7.05 17.41
CA ARG A 349 -8.64 8.39 16.85
C ARG A 349 -8.26 9.41 17.95
N GLU A 350 -8.82 9.27 19.14
CA GLU A 350 -8.45 10.08 20.31
C GLU A 350 -7.00 9.85 20.73
N TRP A 351 -6.53 8.60 20.72
CA TRP A 351 -5.12 8.31 20.96
C TRP A 351 -4.20 9.06 19.97
N MET A 352 -4.56 9.10 18.69
CA MET A 352 -3.79 9.88 17.70
C MET A 352 -3.90 11.37 17.95
N ARG A 353 -5.10 11.88 18.31
CA ARG A 353 -5.32 13.31 18.58
C ARG A 353 -4.47 13.80 19.76
N ASP A 354 -4.44 13.03 20.83
CA ASP A 354 -3.84 13.45 22.10
C ASP A 354 -2.33 13.18 22.15
N GLY A 355 -1.78 12.42 21.19
CA GLY A 355 -0.43 11.93 21.22
C GLY A 355 0.53 12.62 20.24
N TRP A 356 1.75 12.11 20.24
CA TRP A 356 2.88 12.58 19.45
C TRP A 356 2.57 12.67 17.93
N MET A 357 1.72 11.77 17.39
CA MET A 357 1.42 11.73 15.95
C MET A 357 0.67 12.98 15.46
N SER A 358 -0.10 13.62 16.30
CA SER A 358 -0.79 14.90 16.01
C SER A 358 -0.09 16.10 16.63
N ARG A 359 1.15 15.95 17.12
CA ARG A 359 1.84 16.98 17.90
C ARG A 359 1.04 17.39 19.14
N TYR A 360 0.47 16.38 19.82
CA TYR A 360 -0.33 16.56 21.05
C TYR A 360 -1.53 17.50 20.88
N GLY A 361 -2.25 17.32 19.76
CA GLY A 361 -3.47 18.09 19.46
C GLY A 361 -3.26 19.40 18.71
N GLU A 362 -2.03 19.77 18.34
CA GLU A 362 -1.80 20.92 17.46
C GLU A 362 -2.33 20.66 16.05
N ASP A 363 -2.20 19.42 15.55
CA ASP A 363 -2.76 19.02 14.29
C ASP A 363 -4.17 18.44 14.48
N HIS A 364 -5.11 18.88 13.66
CA HIS A 364 -6.50 18.41 13.73
C HIS A 364 -6.63 16.94 13.41
N VAL A 365 -7.33 16.20 14.28
CA VAL A 365 -7.76 14.81 14.09
C VAL A 365 -9.28 14.76 14.21
N ASP A 366 -9.95 14.27 13.16
CA ASP A 366 -11.38 14.00 13.24
C ASP A 366 -11.64 12.69 13.96
N VAL A 367 -12.19 12.76 15.17
CA VAL A 367 -12.41 11.57 16.01
C VAL A 367 -13.74 10.85 15.70
N GLU A 368 -14.63 11.49 14.97
CA GLU A 368 -15.96 10.94 14.61
C GLU A 368 -16.31 11.25 13.14
N PRO A 369 -15.46 10.91 12.15
CA PRO A 369 -15.83 11.12 10.77
C PRO A 369 -17.05 10.31 10.41
N ASP A 370 -18.00 10.92 9.71
CA ASP A 370 -19.29 10.30 9.34
C ASP A 370 -19.37 9.86 7.88
N GLY A 371 -18.23 9.94 7.14
CA GLY A 371 -18.20 9.66 5.72
C GLY A 371 -16.80 9.45 5.14
N TYR A 372 -16.71 9.67 3.84
CA TYR A 372 -15.47 9.55 3.09
C TYR A 372 -15.11 10.85 2.36
N VAL A 373 -13.83 11.13 2.32
CA VAL A 373 -13.27 12.26 1.55
C VAL A 373 -13.40 11.96 0.06
N ALA A 374 -14.08 12.85 -0.68
CA ALA A 374 -14.03 12.84 -2.12
C ALA A 374 -12.59 13.19 -2.57
N PRO A 375 -11.84 12.27 -3.22
CA PRO A 375 -10.44 12.51 -3.55
C PRO A 375 -10.28 13.56 -4.66
N PRO A 376 -9.12 14.24 -4.75
CA PRO A 376 -8.74 14.94 -5.96
C PRO A 376 -8.55 13.92 -7.09
N LEU A 377 -8.87 14.29 -8.32
CA LEU A 377 -8.88 13.38 -9.47
C LEU A 377 -7.69 13.57 -10.42
N ASP A 378 -6.63 14.24 -9.97
CA ASP A 378 -5.39 14.34 -10.75
C ASP A 378 -4.85 12.95 -11.05
N GLY A 379 -4.54 12.68 -12.33
CA GLY A 379 -4.04 11.38 -12.77
C GLY A 379 -5.02 10.23 -12.52
N ILE A 380 -6.32 10.51 -12.41
CA ILE A 380 -7.33 9.49 -12.05
C ILE A 380 -7.34 8.32 -13.02
N TRP A 381 -7.04 8.55 -14.30
CA TRP A 381 -6.96 7.52 -15.32
C TRP A 381 -5.97 6.40 -14.98
N ALA A 382 -4.91 6.73 -14.25
CA ALA A 382 -3.82 5.83 -13.90
C ALA A 382 -4.06 5.03 -12.61
N SER A 383 -4.92 5.52 -11.71
CA SER A 383 -5.03 5.03 -10.33
C SER A 383 -6.09 3.94 -10.11
N ALA A 384 -6.46 3.21 -11.18
CA ALA A 384 -7.34 2.06 -11.04
C ALA A 384 -6.69 0.91 -10.19
N PRO A 385 -7.50 0.17 -9.40
CA PRO A 385 -8.96 0.21 -9.29
C PRO A 385 -9.47 1.37 -8.43
N TYR A 386 -10.77 1.62 -8.45
CA TYR A 386 -11.40 2.77 -7.81
C TYR A 386 -12.17 2.41 -6.54
N PHE A 387 -12.60 3.43 -5.81
CA PHE A 387 -13.09 3.44 -4.44
C PHE A 387 -11.98 3.15 -3.42
N HIS A 388 -12.26 3.48 -2.16
CA HIS A 388 -11.30 3.31 -1.07
C HIS A 388 -10.86 1.85 -0.84
N ASN A 389 -11.67 0.90 -1.29
CA ASN A 389 -11.42 -0.54 -1.17
C ASN A 389 -10.97 -1.19 -2.50
N GLY A 390 -10.85 -0.43 -3.60
CA GLY A 390 -10.45 -0.95 -4.90
C GLY A 390 -11.50 -1.84 -5.59
N SER A 391 -12.78 -1.69 -5.26
CA SER A 391 -13.83 -2.62 -5.75
C SER A 391 -14.25 -2.39 -7.20
N VAL A 392 -13.94 -1.24 -7.79
CA VAL A 392 -14.41 -0.83 -9.12
C VAL A 392 -13.24 -0.75 -10.10
N PRO A 393 -13.17 -1.59 -11.14
CA PRO A 393 -11.96 -1.75 -11.94
C PRO A 393 -11.69 -0.62 -12.95
N THR A 394 -12.70 0.12 -13.41
CA THR A 394 -12.54 1.17 -14.45
C THR A 394 -13.37 2.41 -14.14
N LEU A 395 -13.02 3.57 -14.71
CA LEU A 395 -13.83 4.79 -14.61
C LEU A 395 -15.21 4.62 -15.25
N TRP A 396 -15.29 3.83 -16.32
CA TRP A 396 -16.58 3.51 -16.92
C TRP A 396 -17.52 2.86 -15.88
N HIS A 397 -17.04 1.90 -15.10
CA HIS A 397 -17.83 1.28 -14.02
C HIS A 397 -18.13 2.24 -12.85
N VAL A 398 -17.29 3.26 -12.63
CA VAL A 398 -17.62 4.33 -11.66
C VAL A 398 -18.84 5.11 -12.16
N LEU A 399 -18.94 5.36 -13.48
CA LEU A 399 -20.02 6.12 -14.10
C LEU A 399 -21.29 5.29 -14.38
N HIS A 400 -21.20 3.94 -14.33
CA HIS A 400 -22.28 2.98 -14.60
C HIS A 400 -22.42 2.00 -13.45
N SER A 401 -23.13 2.42 -12.40
CA SER A 401 -23.19 1.64 -11.17
C SER A 401 -23.88 0.27 -11.32
N ALA A 402 -24.83 0.17 -12.25
CA ALA A 402 -25.57 -1.07 -12.53
C ALA A 402 -24.71 -2.15 -13.22
N ASP A 403 -23.62 -1.73 -13.88
CA ASP A 403 -22.76 -2.62 -14.67
C ASP A 403 -21.48 -3.03 -13.95
N ARG A 404 -21.33 -2.67 -12.67
CA ARG A 404 -20.16 -3.03 -11.85
C ARG A 404 -20.09 -4.56 -11.69
N PRO A 405 -18.93 -5.18 -11.97
CA PRO A 405 -18.80 -6.63 -11.91
C PRO A 405 -18.88 -7.15 -10.48
N VAL A 406 -19.53 -8.31 -10.31
CA VAL A 406 -19.67 -8.99 -9.00
C VAL A 406 -18.34 -9.60 -8.58
N VAL A 407 -17.69 -10.30 -9.51
CA VAL A 407 -16.33 -10.85 -9.33
C VAL A 407 -15.52 -10.48 -10.57
N TRP A 408 -14.30 -10.02 -10.35
CA TRP A 408 -13.42 -9.71 -11.47
C TRP A 408 -11.97 -10.09 -11.18
N LYS A 409 -11.23 -10.33 -12.25
CA LYS A 409 -9.79 -10.59 -12.23
C LYS A 409 -9.14 -9.76 -13.30
N ARG A 410 -8.10 -8.98 -12.94
CA ARG A 410 -7.35 -8.22 -13.94
C ARG A 410 -6.49 -9.13 -14.79
N THR A 411 -6.23 -8.71 -16.02
CA THR A 411 -5.16 -9.24 -16.85
C THR A 411 -3.81 -8.72 -16.38
N GLU A 412 -2.72 -9.45 -16.65
CA GLU A 412 -1.41 -9.16 -16.05
C GLU A 412 -0.85 -7.79 -16.44
N ASN A 413 -1.04 -7.35 -17.67
CA ASN A 413 -0.47 -6.09 -18.17
C ASN A 413 -1.48 -5.23 -18.93
N GLY A 414 -2.76 -5.57 -18.89
CA GLY A 414 -3.78 -4.92 -19.68
C GLY A 414 -4.24 -3.59 -19.07
N TYR A 415 -4.44 -2.62 -19.95
CA TYR A 415 -5.11 -1.36 -19.67
C TYR A 415 -6.24 -1.15 -20.67
N ASP A 416 -7.46 -1.03 -20.16
CA ASP A 416 -8.64 -0.76 -20.97
C ASP A 416 -8.73 0.73 -21.30
N GLN A 417 -8.39 1.10 -22.55
CA GLN A 417 -8.43 2.49 -23.00
C GLN A 417 -9.86 3.00 -23.24
N GLN A 418 -10.83 2.10 -23.47
CA GLN A 418 -12.23 2.46 -23.71
C GLN A 418 -12.96 2.69 -22.40
N ARG A 419 -12.78 1.78 -21.43
CA ARG A 419 -13.38 1.89 -20.10
C ARG A 419 -12.52 2.70 -19.12
N VAL A 420 -11.31 3.02 -19.47
CA VAL A 420 -10.30 3.79 -18.69
C VAL A 420 -10.04 3.15 -17.33
N GLY A 421 -9.09 2.23 -17.29
CA GLY A 421 -8.72 1.52 -16.07
C GLY A 421 -8.13 0.15 -16.31
N LEU A 422 -8.34 -0.78 -15.38
CA LEU A 422 -7.82 -2.14 -15.49
C LEU A 422 -8.55 -2.90 -16.60
N GLU A 423 -7.80 -3.62 -17.42
CA GLU A 423 -8.38 -4.66 -18.27
C GLU A 423 -8.71 -5.87 -17.38
N VAL A 424 -10.00 -6.24 -17.33
CA VAL A 424 -10.50 -7.27 -16.43
C VAL A 424 -11.33 -8.33 -17.15
N GLN A 425 -11.29 -9.53 -16.59
CA GLN A 425 -12.26 -10.57 -16.86
C GLN A 425 -13.32 -10.55 -15.75
N GLU A 426 -14.58 -10.57 -16.14
CA GLU A 426 -15.74 -10.47 -15.25
C GLU A 426 -16.38 -11.85 -15.06
N PHE A 427 -16.85 -12.12 -13.84
CA PHE A 427 -17.44 -13.39 -13.44
C PHE A 427 -18.65 -13.15 -12.52
N ASN A 428 -19.62 -14.05 -12.57
CA ASN A 428 -20.75 -14.03 -11.62
C ASN A 428 -20.35 -14.62 -10.24
N GLU A 429 -19.37 -15.55 -10.24
CA GLU A 429 -18.86 -16.20 -9.03
C GLU A 429 -17.38 -16.54 -9.18
N LEU A 430 -16.74 -16.85 -8.06
CA LEU A 430 -15.35 -17.31 -8.05
C LEU A 430 -15.23 -18.65 -8.78
N PRO A 431 -14.43 -18.75 -9.85
CA PRO A 431 -14.26 -19.99 -10.60
C PRO A 431 -13.72 -21.13 -9.73
N GLN A 432 -14.30 -22.32 -9.86
CA GLN A 432 -13.85 -23.53 -9.16
C GLN A 432 -12.40 -23.92 -9.52
N SER A 433 -11.91 -23.49 -10.67
CA SER A 433 -10.53 -23.67 -11.10
C SER A 433 -9.52 -22.92 -10.26
N ALA A 434 -9.94 -21.89 -9.51
CA ALA A 434 -9.07 -21.14 -8.59
C ALA A 434 -8.76 -21.99 -7.34
N SER A 435 -7.84 -22.96 -7.49
CA SER A 435 -7.58 -24.02 -6.51
C SER A 435 -6.66 -23.57 -5.36
N SER A 436 -5.64 -22.75 -5.65
CA SER A 436 -4.69 -22.25 -4.64
C SER A 436 -5.17 -20.97 -3.95
N ALA A 437 -4.62 -20.68 -2.77
CA ALA A 437 -4.91 -19.42 -2.07
C ALA A 437 -4.43 -18.21 -2.89
N HIS A 438 -3.27 -18.32 -3.54
CA HIS A 438 -2.74 -17.28 -4.43
C HIS A 438 -3.70 -17.00 -5.59
N GLU A 439 -4.18 -18.02 -6.29
CA GLU A 439 -5.15 -17.85 -7.38
C GLU A 439 -6.45 -17.23 -6.89
N ARG A 440 -7.01 -17.69 -5.78
CA ARG A 440 -8.24 -17.09 -5.22
C ARG A 440 -8.08 -15.61 -4.87
N ARG A 441 -6.90 -15.19 -4.42
CA ARG A 441 -6.60 -13.77 -4.13
C ARG A 441 -6.42 -12.93 -5.38
N SER A 442 -6.25 -13.53 -6.56
CA SER A 442 -6.21 -12.76 -7.82
C SER A 442 -7.61 -12.31 -8.29
N TYR A 443 -8.67 -12.80 -7.66
CA TYR A 443 -10.06 -12.40 -7.93
C TYR A 443 -10.54 -11.42 -6.87
N PHE A 444 -11.11 -10.30 -7.32
CA PHE A 444 -11.83 -9.39 -6.46
C PHE A 444 -13.31 -9.80 -6.41
N ASP A 445 -13.80 -10.15 -5.24
CA ASP A 445 -15.20 -10.56 -5.02
C ASP A 445 -15.91 -9.50 -4.19
N THR A 446 -16.77 -8.70 -4.82
CA THR A 446 -17.44 -7.55 -4.21
C THR A 446 -18.52 -7.93 -3.18
N ARG A 447 -18.84 -9.21 -3.05
CA ARG A 447 -19.79 -9.71 -2.05
C ARG A 447 -19.16 -9.90 -0.67
N LYS A 448 -17.82 -9.89 -0.59
CA LYS A 448 -17.11 -10.06 0.69
C LYS A 448 -17.17 -8.78 1.52
N SER A 449 -17.13 -8.93 2.84
CA SER A 449 -17.09 -7.79 3.78
C SER A 449 -15.93 -6.85 3.46
N GLY A 450 -16.19 -5.55 3.45
CA GLY A 450 -15.20 -4.52 3.13
C GLY A 450 -14.88 -4.36 1.64
N LYS A 451 -15.56 -5.10 0.76
CA LYS A 451 -15.30 -5.12 -0.69
C LYS A 451 -16.48 -4.70 -1.55
N SER A 452 -17.55 -4.16 -0.96
CA SER A 452 -18.72 -3.74 -1.71
C SER A 452 -18.37 -2.68 -2.77
N ALA A 453 -18.89 -2.85 -3.97
CA ALA A 453 -18.85 -1.88 -5.06
C ALA A 453 -20.10 -0.97 -5.07
N ALA A 454 -20.92 -0.98 -4.04
CA ALA A 454 -22.12 -0.16 -3.93
C ALA A 454 -21.80 1.34 -3.74
N GLY A 455 -22.82 2.16 -3.88
CA GLY A 455 -22.75 3.61 -3.64
C GLY A 455 -22.15 4.41 -4.79
N HIS A 456 -21.93 5.70 -4.55
CA HIS A 456 -21.45 6.66 -5.55
C HIS A 456 -22.27 6.59 -6.86
N THR A 457 -23.60 6.66 -6.73
CA THR A 457 -24.55 6.52 -7.86
C THR A 457 -24.92 7.87 -8.49
N PHE A 458 -24.23 8.95 -8.12
CA PHE A 458 -24.47 10.29 -8.65
C PHE A 458 -24.45 10.36 -10.19
N PRO A 459 -23.53 9.65 -10.90
CA PRO A 459 -23.49 9.66 -12.35
C PRO A 459 -24.66 8.94 -13.03
N ASP A 460 -25.43 8.12 -12.32
CA ASP A 460 -26.54 7.36 -12.92
C ASP A 460 -27.64 8.27 -13.47
N ALA A 461 -27.73 9.51 -12.94
CA ALA A 461 -28.69 10.51 -13.44
C ALA A 461 -28.26 11.18 -14.77
N LEU A 462 -27.02 10.98 -15.23
CA LEU A 462 -26.51 11.58 -16.46
C LEU A 462 -26.97 10.79 -17.69
N PHE A 463 -27.13 11.47 -18.81
CA PHE A 463 -27.33 10.84 -20.10
C PHE A 463 -26.06 10.10 -20.54
N GLU A 464 -26.20 9.09 -21.38
CA GLU A 464 -25.06 8.29 -21.85
C GLU A 464 -24.02 9.13 -22.61
N SER A 465 -24.48 10.11 -23.43
CA SER A 465 -23.59 11.07 -24.10
C SER A 465 -22.75 11.89 -23.12
N ASP A 466 -23.33 12.26 -21.96
CA ASP A 466 -22.64 13.03 -20.94
C ASP A 466 -21.61 12.19 -20.21
N LYS A 467 -21.93 10.91 -19.93
CA LYS A 467 -20.99 9.94 -19.35
C LYS A 467 -19.78 9.69 -20.25
N GLN A 468 -20.01 9.57 -21.57
CA GLN A 468 -18.94 9.41 -22.55
C GLN A 468 -18.04 10.66 -22.61
N ALA A 469 -18.64 11.84 -22.62
CA ALA A 469 -17.91 13.10 -22.59
C ALA A 469 -17.11 13.24 -21.29
N LEU A 470 -17.73 12.92 -20.16
CA LEU A 470 -17.10 12.95 -18.85
C LEU A 470 -15.91 11.97 -18.76
N LEU A 471 -16.06 10.76 -19.28
CA LEU A 471 -14.97 9.77 -19.33
C LEU A 471 -13.77 10.30 -20.13
N GLU A 472 -14.03 11.01 -21.24
CA GLU A 472 -12.97 11.62 -22.04
C GLU A 472 -12.28 12.79 -21.31
N TYR A 473 -13.03 13.60 -20.56
CA TYR A 473 -12.48 14.66 -19.74
C TYR A 473 -11.60 14.11 -18.61
N LEU A 474 -12.01 13.03 -17.94
CA LEU A 474 -11.24 12.43 -16.84
C LEU A 474 -9.86 11.91 -17.28
N LYS A 475 -9.64 11.67 -18.60
CA LYS A 475 -8.31 11.36 -19.14
C LYS A 475 -7.36 12.58 -19.14
N THR A 476 -7.90 13.79 -19.09
CA THR A 476 -7.13 15.04 -19.14
C THR A 476 -6.67 15.52 -17.76
N LEU A 477 -7.19 14.92 -16.70
CA LEU A 477 -6.85 15.27 -15.29
C LEU A 477 -5.58 14.51 -14.82
#